data_5ca73513a8f71f74c7f4c579f34da4d9
#
_entry.id   5ca73513a8f71f74c7f4c579f34da4d9
#
_cell.length_a   1.000
_cell.length_b   1.000
_cell.length_c   1.000
_cell.angle_alpha   90.00
_cell.angle_beta   90.00
_cell.angle_gamma   90.00
#
_symmetry.space_group_name_H-M   'P 1'
#
loop_
_entity.id
_entity.type
_entity.pdbx_description
1 polymer ?
#
loop_
_entity_poly.entity_id
_entity_poly.type
_entity_poly.pdbx_seq_one_letter_code
_entity_poly.pdbx_strand_id
1 'polypeptide(L)'
;MSGTIAMLLLGLGTLLVGNGLLGTLLGIRARLEGFTNTAIGALMAAYFLGYVMGTFLVPALIRRVGHIRSFAALAAIGSASVLCYGLMVHPLVWAALRVITGIAVVGVYTVVESWLNEQSSPHTRGRIFAIYMMVTLASLAAGQYLILTGDTGALTLFAVASMLFTLGLVPIAATRIHAPQPLATPPASLTRLFWLAPLAAGGAFIAGIVSGAFWSLGAVFAQRVGLSEEGIALFMSATIIGGALLQWPIGRLSDHYSRRFMLTLVSFAAALVALLVLRVMYASLVALTACAFLYGGLMFSIYSLSAAHMNDRLSAPGDVLDATRGLLLIFGMGSIAGPAIGGPLMDGFGPGTLPTYSATVLGLLGLLGLLRLIWAAPIPLIEQGQFVPMVRTTPVVLKMLPQTDTQTELDLPPSSKHL
;
A
#
# COMPACT_ATOMS: atom_id res chain seq x y z
N MET A 1 -14.91 2.07 20.96
CA MET A 1 -14.15 2.96 20.06
C MET A 1 -14.51 4.37 20.45
N SER A 2 -13.55 5.25 20.73
CA SER A 2 -13.86 6.65 21.07
C SER A 2 -14.48 7.36 19.84
N GLY A 3 -15.34 8.36 20.06
CA GLY A 3 -15.93 9.15 18.97
C GLY A 3 -14.86 9.77 18.07
N THR A 4 -13.72 10.16 18.65
CA THR A 4 -12.56 10.71 17.94
C THR A 4 -11.99 9.74 16.91
N ILE A 5 -11.76 8.47 17.29
CA ILE A 5 -11.24 7.44 16.37
C ILE A 5 -12.23 7.19 15.24
N ALA A 6 -13.53 7.16 15.55
CA ALA A 6 -14.56 6.99 14.52
C ALA A 6 -14.56 8.13 13.49
N MET A 7 -14.43 9.39 13.93
CA MET A 7 -14.35 10.55 13.04
C MET A 7 -13.07 10.58 12.20
N LEU A 8 -11.92 10.17 12.76
CA LEU A 8 -10.66 10.03 12.00
C LEU A 8 -10.80 8.98 10.89
N LEU A 9 -11.36 7.82 11.22
CA LEU A 9 -11.56 6.74 10.25
C LEU A 9 -12.61 7.08 9.20
N LEU A 10 -13.68 7.80 9.57
CA LEU A 10 -14.70 8.28 8.63
C LEU A 10 -14.08 9.28 7.63
N GLY A 11 -13.34 10.27 8.13
CA GLY A 11 -12.67 11.26 7.28
C GLY A 11 -11.68 10.63 6.32
N LEU A 12 -10.82 9.74 6.84
CA LEU A 12 -9.88 8.99 6.02
C LEU A 12 -10.61 8.11 5.00
N GLY A 13 -11.62 7.34 5.42
CA GLY A 13 -12.37 6.46 4.54
C GLY A 13 -13.04 7.22 3.40
N THR A 14 -13.67 8.36 3.68
CA THR A 14 -14.28 9.22 2.64
C THR A 14 -13.24 9.69 1.63
N LEU A 15 -12.07 10.16 2.06
CA LEU A 15 -10.98 10.57 1.18
C LEU A 15 -10.48 9.39 0.35
N LEU A 16 -10.33 8.21 0.96
CA LEU A 16 -9.83 7.02 0.28
C LEU A 16 -10.81 6.43 -0.74
N VAL A 17 -12.11 6.62 -0.57
CA VAL A 17 -13.11 6.32 -1.62
C VAL A 17 -12.81 7.17 -2.86
N GLY A 18 -12.58 8.47 -2.68
CA GLY A 18 -12.17 9.37 -3.78
C GLY A 18 -10.83 8.96 -4.41
N ASN A 19 -9.85 8.55 -3.60
CA ASN A 19 -8.56 8.08 -4.09
C ASN A 19 -8.65 6.74 -4.86
N GLY A 20 -9.56 5.85 -4.44
CA GLY A 20 -9.86 4.60 -5.14
C GLY A 20 -10.43 4.86 -6.53
N LEU A 21 -11.44 5.74 -6.63
CA LEU A 21 -11.97 6.21 -7.90
C LEU A 21 -10.88 6.82 -8.79
N LEU A 22 -10.10 7.77 -8.25
CA LEU A 22 -9.07 8.48 -8.99
C LEU A 22 -8.02 7.54 -9.62
N GLY A 23 -7.60 6.50 -8.88
CA GLY A 23 -6.60 5.55 -9.37
C GLY A 23 -7.04 4.85 -10.66
N THR A 24 -8.27 4.38 -10.73
CA THR A 24 -8.84 3.71 -11.90
C THR A 24 -9.23 4.70 -13.00
N LEU A 25 -9.90 5.80 -12.63
CA LEU A 25 -10.33 6.84 -13.55
C LEU A 25 -9.17 7.41 -14.38
N LEU A 26 -8.04 7.73 -13.74
CA LEU A 26 -6.88 8.31 -14.45
C LEU A 26 -6.29 7.36 -15.48
N GLY A 27 -6.23 6.07 -15.17
CA GLY A 27 -5.74 5.07 -16.13
C GLY A 27 -6.63 4.99 -17.36
N ILE A 28 -7.96 4.92 -17.16
CA ILE A 28 -8.95 4.83 -18.23
C ILE A 28 -8.97 6.14 -19.03
N ARG A 29 -9.05 7.28 -18.35
CA ARG A 29 -9.08 8.60 -18.99
C ARG A 29 -7.81 8.88 -19.81
N ALA A 30 -6.62 8.59 -19.28
CA ALA A 30 -5.37 8.76 -20.01
C ALA A 30 -5.37 7.99 -21.34
N ARG A 31 -5.95 6.78 -21.32
CA ARG A 31 -6.09 5.99 -22.52
C ARG A 31 -7.10 6.57 -23.50
N LEU A 32 -8.25 7.08 -23.04
CA LEU A 32 -9.24 7.77 -23.88
C LEU A 32 -8.65 9.00 -24.55
N GLU A 33 -7.74 9.71 -23.87
CA GLU A 33 -7.00 10.87 -24.41
C GLU A 33 -5.81 10.45 -25.31
N GLY A 34 -5.66 9.16 -25.59
CA GLY A 34 -4.64 8.65 -26.51
C GLY A 34 -3.23 8.57 -25.92
N PHE A 35 -3.08 8.63 -24.60
CA PHE A 35 -1.75 8.46 -23.98
C PHE A 35 -1.25 7.03 -24.18
N THR A 36 0.03 6.89 -24.51
CA THR A 36 0.69 5.58 -24.59
C THR A 36 0.75 4.94 -23.20
N ASN A 37 0.84 3.60 -23.13
CA ASN A 37 1.00 2.94 -21.82
C ASN A 37 2.33 3.33 -21.16
N THR A 38 3.34 3.67 -21.95
CA THR A 38 4.61 4.25 -21.48
C THR A 38 4.37 5.57 -20.73
N ALA A 39 3.58 6.49 -21.32
CA ALA A 39 3.23 7.74 -20.66
C ALA A 39 2.36 7.50 -19.41
N ILE A 40 1.41 6.57 -19.48
CA ILE A 40 0.58 6.18 -18.34
C ILE A 40 1.45 5.57 -17.24
N GLY A 41 2.36 4.67 -17.57
CA GLY A 41 3.31 4.09 -16.61
C GLY A 41 4.17 5.14 -15.93
N ALA A 42 4.72 6.10 -16.69
CA ALA A 42 5.54 7.19 -16.17
C ALA A 42 4.74 8.12 -15.24
N LEU A 43 3.53 8.52 -15.63
CA LEU A 43 2.70 9.38 -14.79
C LEU A 43 2.26 8.66 -13.51
N MET A 44 2.00 7.35 -13.58
CA MET A 44 1.65 6.57 -12.39
C MET A 44 2.87 6.32 -11.48
N ALA A 45 4.07 6.13 -12.05
CA ALA A 45 5.33 6.11 -11.30
C ALA A 45 5.57 7.44 -10.55
N ALA A 46 5.20 8.57 -11.15
CA ALA A 46 5.29 9.88 -10.51
C ALA A 46 4.47 10.00 -9.22
N TYR A 47 3.33 9.29 -9.12
CA TYR A 47 2.59 9.22 -7.86
C TYR A 47 3.39 8.56 -6.74
N PHE A 48 4.06 7.44 -7.03
CA PHE A 48 4.88 6.75 -6.04
C PHE A 48 6.15 7.54 -5.71
N LEU A 49 6.72 8.26 -6.68
CA LEU A 49 7.79 9.21 -6.42
C LEU A 49 7.34 10.29 -5.42
N GLY A 50 6.17 10.89 -5.65
CA GLY A 50 5.57 11.85 -4.72
C GLY A 50 5.29 11.23 -3.35
N TYR A 51 4.81 9.99 -3.32
CA TYR A 51 4.57 9.26 -2.07
C TYR A 51 5.87 9.07 -1.26
N VAL A 52 6.96 8.64 -1.91
CA VAL A 52 8.28 8.51 -1.28
C VAL A 52 8.81 9.87 -0.81
N MET A 53 8.74 10.91 -1.66
CA MET A 53 9.15 12.27 -1.28
C MET A 53 8.36 12.79 -0.07
N GLY A 54 7.07 12.53 -0.03
CA GLY A 54 6.18 12.94 1.05
C GLY A 54 6.58 12.34 2.41
N THR A 55 7.15 11.13 2.45
CA THR A 55 7.62 10.53 3.70
C THR A 55 8.73 11.34 4.38
N PHE A 56 9.45 12.16 3.62
CA PHE A 56 10.48 13.08 4.14
C PHE A 56 9.95 14.49 4.37
N LEU A 57 9.10 15.00 3.47
CA LEU A 57 8.60 16.37 3.51
C LEU A 57 7.51 16.58 4.56
N VAL A 58 6.59 15.64 4.69
CA VAL A 58 5.41 15.78 5.55
C VAL A 58 5.75 15.88 7.03
N PRO A 59 6.71 15.11 7.60
CA PRO A 59 7.10 15.29 9.00
C PRO A 59 7.63 16.71 9.30
N ALA A 60 8.32 17.34 8.34
CA ALA A 60 8.77 18.73 8.49
C ALA A 60 7.58 19.71 8.49
N LEU A 61 6.60 19.49 7.62
CA LEU A 61 5.37 20.28 7.59
C LEU A 61 4.59 20.15 8.91
N ILE A 62 4.41 18.92 9.41
CA ILE A 62 3.71 18.66 10.68
C ILE A 62 4.40 19.36 11.85
N ARG A 63 5.73 19.31 11.92
CA ARG A 63 6.49 20.02 12.96
C ARG A 63 6.27 21.54 12.91
N ARG A 64 6.11 22.11 11.71
CA ARG A 64 5.98 23.56 11.51
C ARG A 64 4.57 24.08 11.81
N VAL A 65 3.53 23.41 11.36
CA VAL A 65 2.16 23.93 11.40
C VAL A 65 1.19 23.07 12.22
N GLY A 66 1.62 21.91 12.71
CA GLY A 66 0.81 20.93 13.46
C GLY A 66 -0.03 20.02 12.58
N HIS A 67 -0.62 18.97 13.19
CA HIS A 67 -1.31 17.88 12.49
C HIS A 67 -2.57 18.34 11.75
N ILE A 68 -3.47 19.12 12.42
CA ILE A 68 -4.76 19.55 11.83
C ILE A 68 -4.54 20.42 10.60
N ARG A 69 -3.65 21.41 10.69
CA ARG A 69 -3.35 22.30 9.56
C ARG A 69 -2.66 21.57 8.42
N SER A 70 -1.76 20.62 8.75
CA SER A 70 -1.12 19.76 7.73
C SER A 70 -2.14 18.92 7.01
N PHE A 71 -3.07 18.27 7.75
CA PHE A 71 -4.15 17.50 7.14
C PHE A 71 -5.02 18.35 6.21
N ALA A 72 -5.46 19.52 6.69
CA ALA A 72 -6.29 20.43 5.91
C ALA A 72 -5.60 20.90 4.63
N ALA A 73 -4.33 21.30 4.73
CA ALA A 73 -3.55 21.74 3.58
C ALA A 73 -3.36 20.61 2.56
N LEU A 74 -3.01 19.41 3.01
CA LEU A 74 -2.77 18.27 2.15
C LEU A 74 -4.07 17.76 1.49
N ALA A 75 -5.19 17.72 2.22
CA ALA A 75 -6.50 17.36 1.66
C ALA A 75 -6.96 18.40 0.61
N ALA A 76 -6.79 19.69 0.88
CA ALA A 76 -7.12 20.79 -0.04
C ALA A 76 -6.25 20.73 -1.32
N ILE A 77 -4.93 20.55 -1.18
CA ILE A 77 -4.00 20.39 -2.31
C ILE A 77 -4.37 19.15 -3.12
N GLY A 78 -4.65 18.03 -2.45
CA GLY A 78 -5.12 16.81 -3.10
C GLY A 78 -6.40 17.03 -3.90
N SER A 79 -7.41 17.64 -3.29
CA SER A 79 -8.69 17.98 -3.93
C SER A 79 -8.51 18.87 -5.16
N ALA A 80 -7.75 19.97 -5.03
CA ALA A 80 -7.46 20.86 -6.15
C ALA A 80 -6.73 20.15 -7.29
N SER A 81 -5.72 19.31 -6.93
CA SER A 81 -4.99 18.51 -7.93
C SER A 81 -5.90 17.54 -8.67
N VAL A 82 -6.85 16.91 -7.96
CA VAL A 82 -7.83 15.99 -8.57
C VAL A 82 -8.70 16.71 -9.59
N LEU A 83 -9.17 17.90 -9.29
CA LEU A 83 -9.97 18.71 -10.24
C LEU A 83 -9.15 19.16 -11.45
N CYS A 84 -7.88 19.53 -11.23
CA CYS A 84 -6.96 19.95 -12.30
C CYS A 84 -6.71 18.85 -13.35
N TYR A 85 -6.75 17.56 -13.00
CA TYR A 85 -6.64 16.49 -14.02
C TYR A 85 -7.73 16.57 -15.08
N GLY A 86 -8.98 16.86 -14.67
CA GLY A 86 -10.08 16.98 -15.61
C GLY A 86 -10.07 18.26 -16.43
N LEU A 87 -9.42 19.33 -15.93
CA LEU A 87 -9.33 20.63 -16.59
C LEU A 87 -8.13 20.77 -17.53
N MET A 88 -7.04 20.07 -17.24
CA MET A 88 -5.76 20.23 -17.94
C MET A 88 -5.26 18.88 -18.44
N VAL A 89 -5.71 18.48 -19.61
CA VAL A 89 -5.34 17.18 -20.21
C VAL A 89 -4.00 17.29 -20.92
N HIS A 90 -2.92 17.02 -20.19
CA HIS A 90 -1.56 16.99 -20.74
C HIS A 90 -0.66 16.05 -19.92
N PRO A 91 0.12 15.12 -20.52
CA PRO A 91 0.89 14.11 -19.80
C PRO A 91 1.84 14.67 -18.75
N LEU A 92 2.58 15.74 -19.05
CA LEU A 92 3.53 16.36 -18.12
C LEU A 92 2.82 17.04 -16.95
N VAL A 93 1.67 17.70 -17.20
CA VAL A 93 0.86 18.32 -16.14
C VAL A 93 0.32 17.22 -15.21
N TRP A 94 -0.20 16.13 -15.78
CA TRP A 94 -0.67 15.00 -15.01
C TRP A 94 0.44 14.34 -14.19
N ALA A 95 1.65 14.20 -14.74
CA ALA A 95 2.79 13.69 -13.99
C ALA A 95 3.15 14.59 -12.79
N ALA A 96 3.18 15.91 -12.97
CA ALA A 96 3.42 16.85 -11.88
C ALA A 96 2.32 16.79 -10.82
N LEU A 97 1.04 16.77 -11.24
CA LEU A 97 -0.09 16.61 -10.34
C LEU A 97 -0.05 15.26 -9.59
N ARG A 98 0.46 14.19 -10.21
CA ARG A 98 0.65 12.88 -9.58
C ARG A 98 1.69 12.94 -8.46
N VAL A 99 2.81 13.63 -8.65
CA VAL A 99 3.77 13.86 -7.56
C VAL A 99 3.10 14.59 -6.40
N ILE A 100 2.37 15.67 -6.69
CA ILE A 100 1.66 16.46 -5.66
C ILE A 100 0.61 15.60 -4.93
N THR A 101 -0.20 14.84 -5.67
CA THR A 101 -1.22 13.96 -5.09
C THR A 101 -0.58 12.84 -4.25
N GLY A 102 0.57 12.31 -4.68
CA GLY A 102 1.33 11.31 -3.92
C GLY A 102 1.81 11.86 -2.57
N ILE A 103 2.37 13.08 -2.55
CA ILE A 103 2.77 13.79 -1.32
C ILE A 103 1.54 14.03 -0.43
N ALA A 104 0.42 14.48 -1.00
CA ALA A 104 -0.80 14.77 -0.27
C ALA A 104 -1.35 13.53 0.43
N VAL A 105 -1.47 12.41 -0.31
CA VAL A 105 -2.06 11.17 0.21
C VAL A 105 -1.18 10.55 1.30
N VAL A 106 0.15 10.44 1.11
CA VAL A 106 1.03 9.92 2.18
C VAL A 106 1.01 10.80 3.41
N GLY A 107 0.85 12.11 3.21
CA GLY A 107 0.75 13.05 4.31
C GLY A 107 -0.54 12.89 5.11
N VAL A 108 -1.66 12.67 4.43
CA VAL A 108 -2.94 12.32 5.08
C VAL A 108 -2.79 11.04 5.91
N TYR A 109 -2.20 9.99 5.35
CA TYR A 109 -1.90 8.76 6.09
C TYR A 109 -1.04 9.03 7.32
N THR A 110 0.07 9.75 7.16
CA THR A 110 1.00 10.07 8.27
C THR A 110 0.28 10.79 9.42
N VAL A 111 -0.57 11.77 9.11
CA VAL A 111 -1.32 12.53 10.12
C VAL A 111 -2.33 11.64 10.83
N VAL A 112 -3.14 10.88 10.10
CA VAL A 112 -4.17 10.00 10.68
C VAL A 112 -3.53 8.90 11.52
N GLU A 113 -2.48 8.25 11.04
CA GLU A 113 -1.75 7.22 11.78
C GLU A 113 -1.13 7.75 13.07
N SER A 114 -0.58 8.98 13.04
CA SER A 114 -0.07 9.64 14.25
C SER A 114 -1.17 9.83 15.30
N TRP A 115 -2.36 10.27 14.89
CA TRP A 115 -3.48 10.45 15.81
C TRP A 115 -4.05 9.12 16.33
N LEU A 116 -4.19 8.11 15.44
CA LEU A 116 -4.65 6.80 15.86
C LEU A 116 -3.70 6.17 16.88
N ASN A 117 -2.39 6.36 16.69
CA ASN A 117 -1.39 5.88 17.64
C ASN A 117 -1.51 6.57 19.01
N GLU A 118 -1.67 7.89 19.05
CA GLU A 118 -1.81 8.67 20.28
C GLU A 118 -3.10 8.32 21.04
N GLN A 119 -4.20 8.09 20.30
CA GLN A 119 -5.50 7.75 20.88
C GLN A 119 -5.63 6.26 21.26
N SER A 120 -4.60 5.46 21.01
CA SER A 120 -4.59 4.01 21.25
C SER A 120 -3.85 3.67 22.53
N SER A 121 -4.50 2.94 23.45
CA SER A 121 -3.80 2.29 24.55
C SER A 121 -3.07 1.02 24.08
N PRO A 122 -2.05 0.53 24.80
CA PRO A 122 -1.36 -0.72 24.44
C PRO A 122 -2.31 -1.90 24.18
N HIS A 123 -3.37 -2.03 24.98
CA HIS A 123 -4.37 -3.11 24.84
C HIS A 123 -5.33 -2.94 23.66
N THR A 124 -5.49 -1.72 23.12
CA THR A 124 -6.44 -1.46 22.04
C THR A 124 -5.77 -1.24 20.69
N ARG A 125 -4.45 -1.05 20.64
CA ARG A 125 -3.68 -0.75 19.42
C ARG A 125 -3.92 -1.72 18.28
N GLY A 126 -3.79 -3.01 18.54
CA GLY A 126 -3.97 -4.04 17.52
C GLY A 126 -5.38 -4.04 16.92
N ARG A 127 -6.41 -3.83 17.74
CA ARG A 127 -7.81 -3.72 17.28
C ARG A 127 -8.04 -2.47 16.44
N ILE A 128 -7.51 -1.32 16.87
CA ILE A 128 -7.64 -0.07 16.14
C ILE A 128 -6.91 -0.15 14.80
N PHE A 129 -5.72 -0.75 14.80
CA PHE A 129 -4.95 -1.01 13.57
C PHE A 129 -5.72 -1.90 12.59
N ALA A 130 -6.31 -3.00 13.06
CA ALA A 130 -7.12 -3.88 12.21
C ALA A 130 -8.33 -3.16 11.60
N ILE A 131 -9.04 -2.33 12.38
CA ILE A 131 -10.16 -1.52 11.88
C ILE A 131 -9.66 -0.49 10.85
N TYR A 132 -8.55 0.19 11.11
CA TYR A 132 -7.93 1.14 10.19
C TYR A 132 -7.59 0.50 8.84
N MET A 133 -6.97 -0.70 8.86
CA MET A 133 -6.65 -1.45 7.64
C MET A 133 -7.91 -1.88 6.88
N MET A 134 -8.94 -2.34 7.61
CA MET A 134 -10.23 -2.71 7.01
C MET A 134 -10.91 -1.51 6.36
N VAL A 135 -10.98 -0.36 7.04
CA VAL A 135 -11.55 0.88 6.47
C VAL A 135 -10.76 1.33 5.24
N THR A 136 -9.42 1.27 5.30
CA THR A 136 -8.56 1.64 4.18
C THR A 136 -8.87 0.81 2.92
N LEU A 137 -8.87 -0.51 3.05
CA LEU A 137 -9.08 -1.40 1.91
C LEU A 137 -10.54 -1.39 1.42
N ALA A 138 -11.51 -1.36 2.34
CA ALA A 138 -12.93 -1.27 1.99
C ALA A 138 -13.24 0.04 1.24
N SER A 139 -12.68 1.16 1.68
CA SER A 139 -12.86 2.46 1.02
C SER A 139 -12.24 2.48 -0.38
N LEU A 140 -11.04 1.94 -0.54
CA LEU A 140 -10.40 1.83 -1.86
C LEU A 140 -11.18 0.91 -2.80
N ALA A 141 -11.74 -0.20 -2.30
CA ALA A 141 -12.58 -1.10 -3.08
C ALA A 141 -13.92 -0.47 -3.45
N ALA A 142 -14.59 0.22 -2.51
CA ALA A 142 -15.83 0.94 -2.76
C ALA A 142 -15.64 2.05 -3.81
N GLY A 143 -14.51 2.76 -3.76
CA GLY A 143 -14.16 3.80 -4.73
C GLY A 143 -14.10 3.31 -6.17
N GLN A 144 -13.82 2.01 -6.41
CA GLN A 144 -13.80 1.44 -7.75
C GLN A 144 -15.17 1.51 -8.44
N TYR A 145 -16.25 1.32 -7.68
CA TYR A 145 -17.62 1.34 -8.22
C TYR A 145 -18.15 2.73 -8.51
N LEU A 146 -17.53 3.80 -7.98
CA LEU A 146 -17.93 5.16 -8.34
C LEU A 146 -17.68 5.52 -9.79
N ILE A 147 -16.87 4.74 -10.52
CA ILE A 147 -16.70 4.92 -11.96
C ILE A 147 -18.01 4.73 -12.73
N LEU A 148 -18.96 3.98 -12.17
CA LEU A 148 -20.28 3.70 -12.76
C LEU A 148 -21.27 4.85 -12.59
N THR A 149 -20.93 5.90 -11.84
CA THR A 149 -21.84 7.01 -11.53
C THR A 149 -21.75 8.15 -12.55
N GLY A 150 -20.87 8.08 -13.54
CA GLY A 150 -20.71 9.13 -14.54
C GLY A 150 -19.85 8.71 -15.72
N ASP A 151 -19.74 9.58 -16.71
CA ASP A 151 -18.91 9.38 -17.89
C ASP A 151 -17.43 9.56 -17.53
N THR A 152 -16.61 8.55 -17.85
CA THR A 152 -15.16 8.56 -17.65
C THR A 152 -14.43 9.58 -18.55
N GLY A 153 -15.09 10.02 -19.64
CA GLY A 153 -14.64 11.09 -20.53
C GLY A 153 -14.95 12.50 -20.01
N ALA A 154 -15.81 12.66 -18.98
CA ALA A 154 -16.24 13.94 -18.48
C ALA A 154 -15.49 14.41 -17.22
N LEU A 155 -15.66 15.69 -16.87
CA LEU A 155 -15.13 16.28 -15.63
C LEU A 155 -15.82 15.75 -14.37
N THR A 156 -17.04 15.23 -14.50
CA THR A 156 -17.93 14.86 -13.38
C THR A 156 -17.28 13.93 -12.37
N LEU A 157 -16.62 12.85 -12.82
CA LEU A 157 -15.98 11.90 -11.92
C LEU A 157 -14.76 12.50 -11.19
N PHE A 158 -14.02 13.41 -11.83
CA PHE A 158 -12.95 14.16 -11.16
C PHE A 158 -13.53 15.11 -10.09
N ALA A 159 -14.68 15.74 -10.37
CA ALA A 159 -15.38 16.58 -9.40
C ALA A 159 -15.86 15.76 -8.20
N VAL A 160 -16.45 14.57 -8.44
CA VAL A 160 -16.85 13.64 -7.36
C VAL A 160 -15.64 13.23 -6.51
N ALA A 161 -14.54 12.84 -7.13
CA ALA A 161 -13.33 12.49 -6.40
C ALA A 161 -12.78 13.67 -5.58
N SER A 162 -12.74 14.88 -6.17
CA SER A 162 -12.31 16.12 -5.49
C SER A 162 -13.23 16.46 -4.30
N MET A 163 -14.55 16.32 -4.44
CA MET A 163 -15.50 16.49 -3.34
C MET A 163 -15.22 15.50 -2.19
N LEU A 164 -14.95 14.24 -2.50
CA LEU A 164 -14.64 13.23 -1.49
C LEU A 164 -13.34 13.54 -0.72
N PHE A 165 -12.33 14.08 -1.42
CA PHE A 165 -11.11 14.58 -0.76
C PHE A 165 -11.42 15.71 0.22
N THR A 166 -12.29 16.65 -0.17
CA THR A 166 -12.68 17.79 0.68
C THR A 166 -13.61 17.35 1.81
N LEU A 167 -14.60 16.50 1.53
CA LEU A 167 -15.54 16.00 2.54
C LEU A 167 -14.82 15.14 3.61
N GLY A 168 -13.76 14.44 3.24
CA GLY A 168 -12.93 13.72 4.21
C GLY A 168 -12.29 14.63 5.27
N LEU A 169 -12.14 15.93 5.00
CA LEU A 169 -11.66 16.91 5.98
C LEU A 169 -12.70 17.21 7.06
N VAL A 170 -14.00 17.20 6.74
CA VAL A 170 -15.08 17.68 7.61
C VAL A 170 -15.12 16.97 8.97
N PRO A 171 -15.16 15.61 9.06
CA PRO A 171 -15.18 14.93 10.35
C PRO A 171 -13.97 15.26 11.23
N ILE A 172 -12.81 15.42 10.61
CA ILE A 172 -11.55 15.71 11.30
C ILE A 172 -11.53 17.14 11.82
N ALA A 173 -11.92 18.10 10.98
CA ALA A 173 -11.98 19.52 11.37
C ALA A 173 -13.04 19.80 12.45
N ALA A 174 -14.13 19.04 12.46
CA ALA A 174 -15.21 19.14 13.45
C ALA A 174 -14.87 18.50 14.81
N THR A 175 -13.75 17.75 14.91
CA THR A 175 -13.39 17.03 16.14
C THR A 175 -12.31 17.78 16.92
N ARG A 176 -12.52 17.96 18.22
CA ARG A 176 -11.50 18.50 19.13
C ARG A 176 -10.50 17.40 19.48
N ILE A 177 -9.35 17.40 18.83
CA ILE A 177 -8.26 16.42 19.02
C ILE A 177 -7.02 17.14 19.52
N HIS A 178 -6.40 16.59 20.58
CA HIS A 178 -5.06 17.04 20.97
C HIS A 178 -4.06 16.57 19.92
N ALA A 179 -3.18 17.46 19.47
CA ALA A 179 -2.17 17.12 18.47
C ALA A 179 -1.09 16.23 19.10
N PRO A 180 -0.75 15.09 18.48
CA PRO A 180 0.36 14.26 18.95
C PRO A 180 1.68 14.99 18.86
N GLN A 181 2.65 14.56 19.66
CA GLN A 181 4.02 15.09 19.54
C GLN A 181 4.65 14.60 18.23
N PRO A 182 5.38 15.46 17.48
CA PRO A 182 6.07 15.03 16.27
C PRO A 182 7.11 13.96 16.59
N LEU A 183 7.07 12.87 15.86
CA LEU A 183 8.02 11.76 16.03
C LEU A 183 9.36 12.11 15.41
N ALA A 184 10.44 11.89 16.17
CA ALA A 184 11.78 11.85 15.59
C ALA A 184 11.88 10.65 14.63
N THR A 185 12.36 10.90 13.43
CA THR A 185 12.54 9.87 12.41
C THR A 185 14.03 9.61 12.25
N PRO A 186 14.56 8.48 12.80
CA PRO A 186 15.96 8.14 12.62
C PRO A 186 16.28 7.83 11.15
N PRO A 187 17.54 7.97 10.71
CA PRO A 187 17.96 7.63 9.36
C PRO A 187 17.97 6.11 9.16
N ALA A 188 17.30 5.62 8.09
CA ALA A 188 17.35 4.21 7.74
C ALA A 188 18.57 3.90 6.85
N SER A 189 19.38 2.90 7.23
CA SER A 189 20.47 2.40 6.39
C SER A 189 20.01 1.26 5.49
N LEU A 190 19.67 1.57 4.21
CA LEU A 190 19.19 0.57 3.25
C LEU A 190 20.21 -0.54 3.01
N THR A 191 21.51 -0.19 2.93
CA THR A 191 22.59 -1.15 2.72
C THR A 191 22.63 -2.18 3.85
N ARG A 192 22.50 -1.75 5.12
CA ARG A 192 22.46 -2.66 6.26
C ARG A 192 21.33 -3.68 6.13
N LEU A 193 20.13 -3.25 5.68
CA LEU A 193 18.96 -4.12 5.52
C LEU A 193 19.17 -5.20 4.45
N PHE A 194 19.78 -4.84 3.31
CA PHE A 194 20.12 -5.80 2.27
C PHE A 194 21.09 -6.89 2.75
N TRP A 195 22.07 -6.53 3.58
CA TRP A 195 23.02 -7.51 4.14
C TRP A 195 22.38 -8.34 5.26
N LEU A 196 21.55 -7.74 6.10
CA LEU A 196 20.90 -8.42 7.22
C LEU A 196 19.90 -9.49 6.78
N ALA A 197 19.01 -9.13 5.84
CA ALA A 197 17.96 -10.01 5.34
C ALA A 197 17.70 -9.80 3.84
N PRO A 198 18.58 -10.32 2.95
CA PRO A 198 18.49 -10.09 1.50
C PRO A 198 17.15 -10.53 0.90
N LEU A 199 16.58 -11.64 1.41
CA LEU A 199 15.28 -12.14 0.96
C LEU A 199 14.13 -11.19 1.38
N ALA A 200 14.19 -10.60 2.57
CA ALA A 200 13.19 -9.63 3.02
C ALA A 200 13.27 -8.32 2.23
N ALA A 201 14.49 -7.80 2.00
CA ALA A 201 14.70 -6.60 1.21
C ALA A 201 14.28 -6.81 -0.25
N GLY A 202 14.67 -7.93 -0.86
CA GLY A 202 14.25 -8.33 -2.20
C GLY A 202 12.74 -8.53 -2.29
N GLY A 203 12.13 -9.16 -1.29
CA GLY A 203 10.69 -9.35 -1.18
C GLY A 203 9.92 -8.03 -1.10
N ALA A 204 10.39 -7.07 -0.29
CA ALA A 204 9.80 -5.74 -0.22
C ALA A 204 9.90 -4.98 -1.55
N PHE A 205 11.05 -5.07 -2.24
CA PHE A 205 11.23 -4.46 -3.57
C PHE A 205 10.30 -5.05 -4.62
N ILE A 206 10.23 -6.38 -4.72
CA ILE A 206 9.35 -7.09 -5.66
C ILE A 206 7.88 -6.85 -5.32
N ALA A 207 7.50 -6.87 -4.04
CA ALA A 207 6.15 -6.49 -3.61
C ALA A 207 5.80 -5.06 -4.07
N GLY A 208 6.75 -4.13 -3.99
CA GLY A 208 6.61 -2.79 -4.55
C GLY A 208 6.37 -2.82 -6.05
N ILE A 209 7.19 -3.54 -6.82
CA ILE A 209 7.05 -3.66 -8.28
C ILE A 209 5.64 -4.14 -8.66
N VAL A 210 5.21 -5.27 -8.12
CA VAL A 210 3.92 -5.87 -8.52
C VAL A 210 2.73 -5.07 -8.02
N SER A 211 2.79 -4.49 -6.81
CA SER A 211 1.76 -3.60 -6.29
C SER A 211 1.68 -2.30 -7.08
N GLY A 212 2.84 -1.69 -7.38
CA GLY A 212 2.92 -0.47 -8.17
C GLY A 212 2.37 -0.68 -9.59
N ALA A 213 2.74 -1.79 -10.24
CA ALA A 213 2.20 -2.16 -11.54
C ALA A 213 0.69 -2.39 -11.50
N PHE A 214 0.17 -3.11 -10.50
CA PHE A 214 -1.28 -3.34 -10.35
C PHE A 214 -2.04 -2.03 -10.16
N TRP A 215 -1.68 -1.21 -9.16
CA TRP A 215 -2.39 0.04 -8.87
C TRP A 215 -2.35 1.05 -10.02
N SER A 216 -1.33 0.96 -10.87
CA SER A 216 -1.09 1.88 -11.97
C SER A 216 -1.69 1.42 -13.29
N LEU A 217 -1.48 0.16 -13.62
CA LEU A 217 -1.78 -0.40 -14.94
C LEU A 217 -2.90 -1.45 -14.92
N GLY A 218 -3.38 -1.86 -13.74
CA GLY A 218 -4.43 -2.89 -13.61
C GLY A 218 -5.74 -2.51 -14.30
N ALA A 219 -6.21 -1.27 -14.12
CA ALA A 219 -7.41 -0.78 -14.81
C ALA A 219 -7.18 -0.64 -16.33
N VAL A 220 -6.00 -0.19 -16.74
CA VAL A 220 -5.61 -0.10 -18.17
C VAL A 220 -5.53 -1.49 -18.81
N PHE A 221 -4.97 -2.47 -18.07
CA PHE A 221 -4.97 -3.87 -18.49
C PHE A 221 -6.40 -4.37 -18.68
N ALA A 222 -7.26 -4.19 -17.67
CA ALA A 222 -8.65 -4.64 -17.70
C ALA A 222 -9.42 -4.00 -18.89
N GLN A 223 -9.22 -2.71 -19.14
CA GLN A 223 -9.79 -2.02 -20.30
C GLN A 223 -9.25 -2.56 -21.63
N ARG A 224 -7.94 -2.88 -21.71
CA ARG A 224 -7.31 -3.41 -22.95
C ARG A 224 -7.73 -4.83 -23.28
N VAL A 225 -8.11 -5.63 -22.31
CA VAL A 225 -8.66 -6.96 -22.53
C VAL A 225 -10.17 -6.94 -22.85
N GLY A 226 -10.76 -5.73 -22.90
CA GLY A 226 -12.15 -5.52 -23.37
C GLY A 226 -13.20 -5.58 -22.26
N LEU A 227 -12.83 -5.41 -20.99
CA LEU A 227 -13.81 -5.33 -19.90
C LEU A 227 -14.59 -4.01 -19.97
N SER A 228 -15.90 -4.09 -19.66
CA SER A 228 -16.74 -2.93 -19.38
C SER A 228 -16.28 -2.21 -18.10
N GLU A 229 -16.77 -1.00 -17.85
CA GLU A 229 -16.48 -0.27 -16.61
C GLU A 229 -16.87 -1.07 -15.36
N GLU A 230 -17.98 -1.80 -15.40
CA GLU A 230 -18.38 -2.74 -14.33
C GLU A 230 -17.36 -3.87 -14.15
N GLY A 231 -16.90 -4.44 -15.25
CA GLY A 231 -15.87 -5.49 -15.24
C GLY A 231 -14.54 -4.98 -14.67
N ILE A 232 -14.16 -3.75 -15.01
CA ILE A 232 -12.94 -3.09 -14.46
C ILE A 232 -13.09 -2.87 -12.95
N ALA A 233 -14.23 -2.29 -12.52
CA ALA A 233 -14.51 -2.07 -11.10
C ALA A 233 -14.49 -3.39 -10.31
N LEU A 234 -15.10 -4.45 -10.86
CA LEU A 234 -15.12 -5.78 -10.25
C LEU A 234 -13.71 -6.40 -10.18
N PHE A 235 -12.93 -6.32 -11.25
CA PHE A 235 -11.54 -6.82 -11.29
C PHE A 235 -10.66 -6.12 -10.25
N MET A 236 -10.70 -4.79 -10.20
CA MET A 236 -9.90 -3.99 -9.26
C MET A 236 -10.33 -4.24 -7.81
N SER A 237 -11.65 -4.21 -7.53
CA SER A 237 -12.17 -4.44 -6.17
C SER A 237 -11.94 -5.86 -5.70
N ALA A 238 -12.09 -6.88 -6.56
CA ALA A 238 -11.80 -8.27 -6.22
C ALA A 238 -10.34 -8.46 -5.80
N THR A 239 -9.39 -7.84 -6.50
CA THR A 239 -7.97 -7.88 -6.13
C THR A 239 -7.74 -7.25 -4.74
N ILE A 240 -8.38 -6.10 -4.46
CA ILE A 240 -8.26 -5.41 -3.18
C ILE A 240 -8.88 -6.24 -2.04
N ILE A 241 -10.07 -6.81 -2.26
CA ILE A 241 -10.77 -7.65 -1.29
C ILE A 241 -9.99 -8.94 -1.03
N GLY A 242 -9.44 -9.56 -2.08
CA GLY A 242 -8.54 -10.71 -1.94
C GLY A 242 -7.35 -10.38 -1.05
N GLY A 243 -6.72 -9.21 -1.27
CA GLY A 243 -5.65 -8.68 -0.42
C GLY A 243 -6.08 -8.50 1.03
N ALA A 244 -7.29 -7.99 1.27
CA ALA A 244 -7.81 -7.80 2.62
C ALA A 244 -8.07 -9.13 3.36
N LEU A 245 -8.67 -10.10 2.67
CA LEU A 245 -9.15 -11.33 3.30
C LEU A 245 -8.07 -12.42 3.42
N LEU A 246 -7.23 -12.61 2.39
CA LEU A 246 -6.28 -13.71 2.36
C LEU A 246 -4.99 -13.43 3.15
N GLN A 247 -4.67 -12.18 3.48
CA GLN A 247 -3.52 -11.87 4.33
C GLN A 247 -3.61 -12.52 5.71
N TRP A 248 -4.81 -12.65 6.27
CA TRP A 248 -5.00 -13.25 7.59
C TRP A 248 -4.70 -14.77 7.61
N PRO A 249 -5.26 -15.63 6.74
CA PRO A 249 -4.90 -17.05 6.71
C PRO A 249 -3.44 -17.27 6.30
N ILE A 250 -2.90 -16.49 5.35
CA ILE A 250 -1.49 -16.57 4.98
C ILE A 250 -0.59 -16.20 6.16
N GLY A 251 -0.96 -15.17 6.91
CA GLY A 251 -0.25 -14.78 8.12
C GLY A 251 -0.25 -15.86 9.19
N ARG A 252 -1.40 -16.46 9.48
CA ARG A 252 -1.50 -17.59 10.42
C ARG A 252 -0.63 -18.78 10.02
N LEU A 253 -0.66 -19.14 8.74
CA LEU A 253 0.23 -20.18 8.22
C LEU A 253 1.71 -19.81 8.42
N SER A 254 2.05 -18.56 8.22
CA SER A 254 3.40 -18.02 8.39
C SER A 254 3.89 -18.03 9.86
N ASP A 255 2.97 -18.08 10.85
CA ASP A 255 3.34 -18.24 12.26
C ASP A 255 3.65 -19.71 12.63
N HIS A 256 3.22 -20.68 11.81
CA HIS A 256 3.46 -22.11 12.01
C HIS A 256 4.61 -22.66 11.14
N TYR A 257 4.98 -21.96 10.07
CA TYR A 257 6.04 -22.35 9.14
C TYR A 257 7.14 -21.29 9.07
N SER A 258 8.34 -21.66 8.63
CA SER A 258 9.42 -20.67 8.49
C SER A 258 9.02 -19.56 7.51
N ARG A 259 9.29 -18.30 7.85
CA ARG A 259 9.01 -17.12 7.03
C ARG A 259 9.57 -17.24 5.62
N ARG A 260 10.76 -17.85 5.47
CA ARG A 260 11.38 -18.06 4.17
C ARG A 260 10.58 -19.03 3.30
N PHE A 261 10.12 -20.14 3.90
CA PHE A 261 9.28 -21.11 3.19
C PHE A 261 7.98 -20.45 2.73
N MET A 262 7.30 -19.72 3.62
CA MET A 262 6.06 -19.05 3.30
C MET A 262 6.24 -17.98 2.22
N LEU A 263 7.31 -17.16 2.30
CA LEU A 263 7.61 -16.15 1.28
C LEU A 263 7.89 -16.80 -0.09
N THR A 264 8.63 -17.90 -0.11
CA THR A 264 8.90 -18.67 -1.32
C THR A 264 7.62 -19.26 -1.92
N LEU A 265 6.82 -19.93 -1.09
CA LEU A 265 5.56 -20.54 -1.51
C LEU A 265 4.57 -19.51 -2.07
N VAL A 266 4.36 -18.42 -1.34
CA VAL A 266 3.44 -17.35 -1.74
C VAL A 266 3.92 -16.67 -3.03
N SER A 267 5.24 -16.49 -3.21
CA SER A 267 5.80 -15.91 -4.43
C SER A 267 5.55 -16.79 -5.65
N PHE A 268 5.80 -18.10 -5.56
CA PHE A 268 5.51 -19.02 -6.66
C PHE A 268 4.01 -19.18 -6.91
N ALA A 269 3.18 -19.22 -5.87
CA ALA A 269 1.72 -19.26 -6.01
C ALA A 269 1.21 -17.99 -6.71
N ALA A 270 1.71 -16.81 -6.33
CA ALA A 270 1.35 -15.55 -6.98
C ALA A 270 1.80 -15.51 -8.45
N ALA A 271 3.01 -16.00 -8.74
CA ALA A 271 3.49 -16.13 -10.12
C ALA A 271 2.60 -17.06 -10.95
N LEU A 272 2.21 -18.21 -10.40
CA LEU A 272 1.30 -19.15 -11.07
C LEU A 272 -0.06 -18.53 -11.34
N VAL A 273 -0.66 -17.84 -10.36
CA VAL A 273 -1.95 -17.16 -10.54
C VAL A 273 -1.82 -16.04 -11.59
N ALA A 274 -0.73 -15.29 -11.62
CA ALA A 274 -0.47 -14.29 -12.65
C ALA A 274 -0.39 -14.93 -14.06
N LEU A 275 0.21 -16.13 -14.20
CA LEU A 275 0.20 -16.86 -15.46
C LEU A 275 -1.19 -17.40 -15.82
N LEU A 276 -2.00 -17.80 -14.83
CA LEU A 276 -3.39 -18.24 -15.08
C LEU A 276 -4.24 -17.08 -15.63
N VAL A 277 -3.98 -15.83 -15.23
CA VAL A 277 -4.64 -14.65 -15.81
C VAL A 277 -4.51 -14.63 -17.33
N LEU A 278 -3.35 -15.01 -17.90
CA LEU A 278 -3.16 -15.07 -19.36
C LEU A 278 -4.11 -16.07 -20.06
N ARG A 279 -4.51 -17.12 -19.36
CA ARG A 279 -5.41 -18.15 -19.90
C ARG A 279 -6.87 -17.74 -19.85
N VAL A 280 -7.23 -16.93 -18.85
CA VAL A 280 -8.63 -16.58 -18.57
C VAL A 280 -9.02 -15.17 -18.99
N MET A 281 -8.06 -14.29 -19.32
CA MET A 281 -8.31 -12.86 -19.55
C MET A 281 -9.27 -12.54 -20.71
N TYR A 282 -9.42 -13.45 -21.68
CA TYR A 282 -10.38 -13.34 -22.78
C TYR A 282 -11.48 -14.40 -22.72
N ALA A 283 -11.45 -15.33 -21.75
CA ALA A 283 -12.36 -16.47 -21.71
C ALA A 283 -13.58 -16.24 -20.82
N SER A 284 -13.39 -15.67 -19.61
CA SER A 284 -14.46 -15.53 -18.63
C SER A 284 -14.17 -14.44 -17.63
N LEU A 285 -15.11 -13.49 -17.47
CA LEU A 285 -15.04 -12.46 -16.44
C LEU A 285 -15.00 -13.08 -15.03
N VAL A 286 -15.79 -14.13 -14.78
CA VAL A 286 -15.82 -14.80 -13.48
C VAL A 286 -14.47 -15.44 -13.15
N ALA A 287 -13.86 -16.16 -14.09
CA ALA A 287 -12.55 -16.76 -13.89
C ALA A 287 -11.46 -15.70 -13.71
N LEU A 288 -11.49 -14.61 -14.48
CA LEU A 288 -10.56 -13.51 -14.36
C LEU A 288 -10.69 -12.82 -12.98
N THR A 289 -11.92 -12.58 -12.51
CA THR A 289 -12.20 -11.98 -11.19
C THR A 289 -11.73 -12.90 -10.06
N ALA A 290 -11.94 -14.22 -10.18
CA ALA A 290 -11.44 -15.19 -9.20
C ALA A 290 -9.90 -15.20 -9.16
N CYS A 291 -9.24 -15.19 -10.32
CA CYS A 291 -7.78 -15.06 -10.39
C CYS A 291 -7.29 -13.72 -9.79
N ALA A 292 -8.00 -12.61 -10.05
CA ALA A 292 -7.69 -11.31 -9.49
C ALA A 292 -7.78 -11.31 -7.96
N PHE A 293 -8.81 -11.93 -7.39
CA PHE A 293 -8.97 -12.09 -5.94
C PHE A 293 -7.81 -12.90 -5.33
N LEU A 294 -7.48 -14.04 -5.90
CA LEU A 294 -6.36 -14.87 -5.43
C LEU A 294 -5.03 -14.16 -5.57
N TYR A 295 -4.80 -13.51 -6.73
CA TYR A 295 -3.58 -12.74 -6.98
C TYR A 295 -3.40 -11.62 -5.97
N GLY A 296 -4.47 -10.87 -5.69
CA GLY A 296 -4.45 -9.78 -4.71
C GLY A 296 -4.07 -10.26 -3.31
N GLY A 297 -4.65 -11.39 -2.87
CA GLY A 297 -4.34 -12.00 -1.59
C GLY A 297 -2.88 -12.41 -1.45
N LEU A 298 -2.34 -13.04 -2.47
CA LEU A 298 -0.95 -13.48 -2.49
C LEU A 298 0.01 -12.28 -2.61
N MET A 299 -0.23 -11.37 -3.54
CA MET A 299 0.61 -10.20 -3.82
C MET A 299 0.75 -9.29 -2.59
N PHE A 300 -0.36 -8.94 -1.92
CA PHE A 300 -0.30 -8.04 -0.76
C PHE A 300 0.31 -8.70 0.47
N SER A 301 0.33 -10.02 0.54
CA SER A 301 0.97 -10.75 1.63
C SER A 301 2.51 -10.73 1.55
N ILE A 302 3.09 -10.54 0.36
CA ILE A 302 4.56 -10.60 0.17
C ILE A 302 5.27 -9.52 0.99
N TYR A 303 4.77 -8.28 0.99
CA TYR A 303 5.37 -7.21 1.79
C TYR A 303 5.30 -7.52 3.28
N SER A 304 4.13 -7.95 3.78
CA SER A 304 3.94 -8.29 5.19
C SER A 304 4.83 -9.45 5.64
N LEU A 305 4.99 -10.48 4.80
CA LEU A 305 5.90 -11.61 5.04
C LEU A 305 7.36 -11.16 5.04
N SER A 306 7.72 -10.24 4.13
CA SER A 306 9.07 -9.66 4.07
C SER A 306 9.39 -8.84 5.30
N ALA A 307 8.43 -8.03 5.77
CA ALA A 307 8.58 -7.24 6.99
C ALA A 307 8.72 -8.14 8.23
N ALA A 308 7.89 -9.18 8.34
CA ALA A 308 7.98 -10.16 9.41
C ALA A 308 9.35 -10.88 9.39
N HIS A 309 9.80 -11.32 8.20
CA HIS A 309 11.13 -11.97 8.04
C HIS A 309 12.30 -11.03 8.37
N MET A 310 12.18 -9.73 8.11
CA MET A 310 13.18 -8.74 8.53
C MET A 310 13.19 -8.60 10.04
N ASN A 311 12.01 -8.46 10.66
CA ASN A 311 11.88 -8.26 12.10
C ASN A 311 12.44 -9.43 12.91
N ASP A 312 12.25 -10.68 12.45
CA ASP A 312 12.82 -11.88 13.08
C ASP A 312 14.37 -11.88 13.09
N ARG A 313 15.04 -10.96 12.38
CA ARG A 313 16.50 -10.84 12.33
C ARG A 313 17.06 -9.66 13.09
N LEU A 314 16.21 -8.87 13.71
CA LEU A 314 16.62 -7.70 14.47
C LEU A 314 16.85 -8.07 15.92
N SER A 315 18.01 -7.62 16.46
CA SER A 315 18.41 -7.96 17.83
C SER A 315 18.00 -6.91 18.86
N ALA A 316 17.66 -5.69 18.43
CA ALA A 316 17.31 -4.60 19.33
C ALA A 316 15.94 -3.99 18.98
N PRO A 317 15.10 -3.65 19.98
CA PRO A 317 13.78 -3.04 19.74
C PRO A 317 13.82 -1.73 18.95
N GLY A 318 14.90 -0.93 19.10
CA GLY A 318 15.11 0.32 18.35
C GLY A 318 15.34 0.10 16.85
N ASP A 319 15.90 -1.05 16.46
CA ASP A 319 16.19 -1.38 15.07
C ASP A 319 14.92 -1.65 14.23
N VAL A 320 13.81 -2.02 14.88
CA VAL A 320 12.54 -2.36 14.18
C VAL A 320 11.97 -1.16 13.43
N LEU A 321 11.99 0.03 14.04
CA LEU A 321 11.50 1.25 13.41
C LEU A 321 12.34 1.64 12.19
N ASP A 322 13.66 1.55 12.31
CA ASP A 322 14.62 1.85 11.24
C ASP A 322 14.49 0.85 10.09
N ALA A 323 14.43 -0.44 10.42
CA ALA A 323 14.29 -1.50 9.42
C ALA A 323 12.98 -1.38 8.64
N THR A 324 11.87 -1.12 9.32
CA THR A 324 10.57 -1.02 8.61
C THR A 324 10.50 0.26 7.77
N ARG A 325 11.08 1.37 8.23
CA ARG A 325 11.21 2.57 7.40
C ARG A 325 12.04 2.28 6.14
N GLY A 326 13.14 1.57 6.29
CA GLY A 326 13.96 1.17 5.16
C GLY A 326 13.23 0.24 4.19
N LEU A 327 12.47 -0.74 4.70
CA LEU A 327 11.65 -1.62 3.88
C LEU A 327 10.54 -0.87 3.13
N LEU A 328 9.91 0.14 3.76
CA LEU A 328 8.93 1.00 3.08
C LEU A 328 9.54 1.82 1.95
N LEU A 329 10.79 2.31 2.13
CA LEU A 329 11.52 3.00 1.07
C LEU A 329 11.88 2.03 -0.08
N ILE A 330 12.34 0.82 0.24
CA ILE A 330 12.63 -0.23 -0.74
C ILE A 330 11.36 -0.60 -1.52
N PHE A 331 10.23 -0.78 -0.83
CA PHE A 331 8.92 -1.00 -1.44
C PHE A 331 8.51 0.18 -2.34
N GLY A 332 8.70 1.42 -1.88
CA GLY A 332 8.43 2.62 -2.65
C GLY A 332 9.25 2.70 -3.96
N MET A 333 10.55 2.36 -3.90
CA MET A 333 11.41 2.28 -5.10
C MET A 333 10.88 1.21 -6.07
N GLY A 334 10.49 0.05 -5.57
CA GLY A 334 9.83 -0.97 -6.38
C GLY A 334 8.52 -0.49 -7.01
N SER A 335 7.71 0.26 -6.25
CA SER A 335 6.44 0.80 -6.72
C SER A 335 6.61 1.85 -7.83
N ILE A 336 7.73 2.57 -7.86
CA ILE A 336 8.11 3.45 -8.98
C ILE A 336 8.52 2.62 -10.20
N ALA A 337 9.38 1.61 -9.99
CA ALA A 337 9.90 0.77 -11.07
C ALA A 337 8.80 -0.05 -11.77
N GLY A 338 7.80 -0.54 -11.01
CA GLY A 338 6.72 -1.38 -11.52
C GLY A 338 6.02 -0.79 -12.76
N PRO A 339 5.33 0.34 -12.64
CA PRO A 339 4.66 0.97 -13.78
C PRO A 339 5.62 1.58 -14.80
N ALA A 340 6.79 2.06 -14.38
CA ALA A 340 7.80 2.63 -15.29
C ALA A 340 8.34 1.58 -16.29
N ILE A 341 8.44 0.32 -15.87
CA ILE A 341 8.84 -0.80 -16.73
C ILE A 341 7.60 -1.43 -17.40
N GLY A 342 6.51 -1.63 -16.64
CA GLY A 342 5.31 -2.28 -17.13
C GLY A 342 4.62 -1.54 -18.28
N GLY A 343 4.62 -0.20 -18.27
CA GLY A 343 4.03 0.62 -19.33
C GLY A 343 4.65 0.39 -20.70
N PRO A 344 5.97 0.60 -20.88
CA PRO A 344 6.67 0.30 -22.15
C PRO A 344 6.50 -1.15 -22.61
N LEU A 345 6.56 -2.11 -21.69
CA LEU A 345 6.35 -3.52 -22.03
C LEU A 345 4.93 -3.77 -22.58
N MET A 346 3.91 -3.14 -22.00
CA MET A 346 2.53 -3.24 -22.51
C MET A 346 2.35 -2.53 -23.86
N ASP A 347 3.13 -1.50 -24.19
CA ASP A 347 3.12 -0.87 -25.53
C ASP A 347 3.73 -1.81 -26.57
N GLY A 348 4.88 -2.43 -26.26
CA GLY A 348 5.60 -3.28 -27.20
C GLY A 348 4.95 -4.64 -27.44
N PHE A 349 4.38 -5.27 -26.39
CA PHE A 349 3.98 -6.68 -26.45
C PHE A 349 2.50 -6.92 -26.08
N GLY A 350 1.73 -5.85 -25.84
CA GLY A 350 0.30 -5.96 -25.54
C GLY A 350 -0.05 -6.19 -24.05
N PRO A 351 -1.36 -6.29 -23.73
CA PRO A 351 -1.84 -6.30 -22.34
C PRO A 351 -1.39 -7.54 -21.55
N GLY A 352 -1.26 -8.71 -22.20
CA GLY A 352 -0.78 -9.95 -21.54
C GLY A 352 0.62 -9.83 -20.96
N THR A 353 1.37 -8.78 -21.30
CA THR A 353 2.69 -8.53 -20.73
C THR A 353 2.65 -8.15 -19.26
N LEU A 354 1.58 -7.49 -18.79
CA LEU A 354 1.48 -7.12 -17.38
C LEU A 354 1.44 -8.34 -16.44
N PRO A 355 0.57 -9.34 -16.63
CA PRO A 355 0.62 -10.56 -15.83
C PRO A 355 1.90 -11.37 -16.05
N THR A 356 2.48 -11.41 -17.26
CA THR A 356 3.76 -12.08 -17.54
C THR A 356 4.90 -11.42 -16.78
N TYR A 357 4.99 -10.10 -16.81
CA TYR A 357 5.96 -9.32 -16.03
C TYR A 357 5.85 -9.58 -14.54
N SER A 358 4.63 -9.54 -14.01
CA SER A 358 4.37 -9.85 -12.60
C SER A 358 4.80 -11.28 -12.25
N ALA A 359 4.47 -12.27 -13.09
CA ALA A 359 4.86 -13.66 -12.88
C ALA A 359 6.38 -13.84 -12.90
N THR A 360 7.08 -13.15 -13.81
CA THR A 360 8.54 -13.22 -13.91
C THR A 360 9.22 -12.69 -12.65
N VAL A 361 8.86 -11.48 -12.20
CA VAL A 361 9.51 -10.90 -11.00
C VAL A 361 9.16 -11.67 -9.73
N LEU A 362 7.93 -12.21 -9.62
CA LEU A 362 7.52 -13.06 -8.51
C LEU A 362 8.21 -14.43 -8.53
N GLY A 363 8.37 -15.01 -9.72
CA GLY A 363 9.14 -16.26 -9.91
C GLY A 363 10.61 -16.09 -9.51
N LEU A 364 11.23 -14.95 -9.86
CA LEU A 364 12.60 -14.62 -9.43
C LEU A 364 12.70 -14.49 -7.90
N LEU A 365 11.70 -13.90 -7.25
CA LEU A 365 11.65 -13.85 -5.79
C LEU A 365 11.49 -15.26 -5.19
N GLY A 366 10.62 -16.09 -5.78
CA GLY A 366 10.47 -17.49 -5.37
C GLY A 366 11.76 -18.27 -5.51
N LEU A 367 12.50 -18.09 -6.62
CA LEU A 367 13.80 -18.70 -6.85
C LEU A 367 14.84 -18.24 -5.82
N LEU A 368 14.92 -16.93 -5.54
CA LEU A 368 15.78 -16.40 -4.48
C LEU A 368 15.43 -17.01 -3.12
N GLY A 369 14.15 -17.15 -2.82
CA GLY A 369 13.65 -17.79 -1.61
C GLY A 369 14.08 -19.27 -1.53
N LEU A 370 13.93 -20.01 -2.63
CA LEU A 370 14.34 -21.42 -2.72
C LEU A 370 15.85 -21.59 -2.50
N LEU A 371 16.68 -20.74 -3.13
CA LEU A 371 18.13 -20.76 -2.92
C LEU A 371 18.48 -20.48 -1.44
N ARG A 372 17.76 -19.56 -0.80
CA ARG A 372 17.96 -19.25 0.63
C ARG A 372 17.46 -20.35 1.57
N LEU A 373 16.50 -21.16 1.17
CA LEU A 373 16.09 -22.36 1.93
C LEU A 373 17.19 -23.43 1.92
N ILE A 374 17.91 -23.55 0.81
CA ILE A 374 18.97 -24.58 0.64
C ILE A 374 20.27 -24.17 1.36
N TRP A 375 20.66 -22.87 1.28
CA TRP A 375 22.01 -22.44 1.66
C TRP A 375 22.12 -21.73 3.02
N ALA A 376 21.01 -21.39 3.66
CA ALA A 376 21.06 -20.62 4.90
C ALA A 376 20.30 -21.34 6.03
N ALA A 377 20.87 -21.36 7.25
CA ALA A 377 20.21 -21.92 8.42
C ALA A 377 18.87 -21.21 8.72
N PRO A 378 17.80 -21.95 9.03
CA PRO A 378 16.51 -21.36 9.42
C PRO A 378 16.61 -20.69 10.79
N ILE A 379 15.79 -19.64 11.00
CA ILE A 379 15.54 -19.11 12.35
C ILE A 379 14.58 -20.08 13.03
N PRO A 380 14.84 -20.51 14.28
CA PRO A 380 13.94 -21.37 15.04
C PRO A 380 12.53 -20.75 15.13
N LEU A 381 11.49 -21.57 15.03
CA LEU A 381 10.10 -21.09 15.06
C LEU A 381 9.76 -20.37 16.37
N ILE A 382 10.40 -20.76 17.48
CA ILE A 382 10.19 -20.17 18.79
C ILE A 382 10.74 -18.72 18.90
N GLU A 383 11.65 -18.34 18.01
CA GLU A 383 12.23 -17.00 17.95
C GLU A 383 11.51 -16.08 16.94
N GLN A 384 10.51 -16.62 16.21
CA GLN A 384 9.75 -15.84 15.25
C GLN A 384 8.68 -15.02 15.95
N GLY A 385 8.60 -13.72 15.62
CA GLY A 385 7.54 -12.82 16.09
C GLY A 385 6.18 -13.14 15.46
N GLN A 386 5.10 -12.52 15.96
CA GLN A 386 3.76 -12.67 15.35
C GLN A 386 3.68 -11.94 14.00
N PHE A 387 2.97 -12.53 13.05
CA PHE A 387 2.68 -11.89 11.77
C PHE A 387 1.67 -10.75 11.94
N VAL A 388 1.96 -9.61 11.31
CA VAL A 388 1.05 -8.47 11.27
C VAL A 388 0.76 -8.10 9.81
N PRO A 389 -0.52 -8.14 9.39
CA PRO A 389 -0.90 -7.71 8.04
C PRO A 389 -0.57 -6.24 7.84
N MET A 390 0.22 -5.92 6.82
CA MET A 390 0.56 -4.55 6.46
C MET A 390 0.18 -4.27 5.02
N VAL A 391 -0.56 -3.19 4.80
CA VAL A 391 -0.81 -2.63 3.48
C VAL A 391 -0.28 -1.21 3.51
N ARG A 392 0.02 -0.60 2.37
CA ARG A 392 0.43 0.80 2.17
C ARG A 392 0.25 1.70 3.40
N THR A 393 1.23 1.76 4.28
CA THR A 393 1.20 2.51 5.52
C THR A 393 2.45 3.36 5.63
N THR A 394 2.46 4.32 6.53
CA THR A 394 3.66 5.10 6.81
C THR A 394 4.46 4.47 7.96
N PRO A 395 5.71 4.85 8.18
CA PRO A 395 6.50 4.34 9.32
C PRO A 395 5.85 4.56 10.69
N VAL A 396 4.92 5.51 10.80
CA VAL A 396 4.20 5.83 12.05
C VAL A 396 3.31 4.68 12.51
N VAL A 397 2.77 3.93 11.58
CA VAL A 397 1.86 2.80 11.86
C VAL A 397 2.51 1.70 12.70
N LEU A 398 3.83 1.57 12.66
CA LEU A 398 4.56 0.55 13.42
C LEU A 398 4.41 0.68 14.93
N LYS A 399 4.18 1.89 15.41
CA LYS A 399 3.89 2.10 16.84
C LYS A 399 2.49 1.60 17.23
N MET A 400 1.65 1.29 16.24
CA MET A 400 0.33 0.69 16.46
C MET A 400 0.36 -0.85 16.45
N LEU A 401 1.51 -1.47 16.17
CA LEU A 401 1.64 -2.92 16.23
C LEU A 401 1.52 -3.41 17.67
N PRO A 402 0.91 -4.60 17.89
CA PRO A 402 0.89 -5.22 19.21
C PRO A 402 2.32 -5.41 19.72
N GLN A 403 2.62 -4.93 20.93
CA GLN A 403 3.88 -5.25 21.60
C GLN A 403 3.77 -6.69 22.10
N THR A 404 4.75 -7.52 21.81
CA THR A 404 4.87 -8.85 22.40
C THR A 404 5.13 -8.72 23.90
N ASP A 405 4.52 -9.56 24.73
CA ASP A 405 4.59 -9.52 26.21
C ASP A 405 6.02 -9.49 26.78
N THR A 406 7.02 -9.95 26.02
CA THR A 406 8.44 -9.88 26.37
C THR A 406 8.98 -8.44 26.52
N GLN A 407 8.30 -7.43 25.94
CA GLN A 407 8.69 -6.02 26.09
C GLN A 407 8.10 -5.38 27.36
N THR A 408 7.00 -5.92 27.85
CA THR A 408 6.34 -5.41 29.07
C THR A 408 7.10 -5.82 30.34
N GLU A 409 7.82 -6.93 30.32
CA GLU A 409 8.64 -7.37 31.45
C GLU A 409 9.94 -6.56 31.62
N LEU A 410 10.46 -5.94 30.55
CA LEU A 410 11.65 -5.11 30.60
C LEU A 410 11.41 -3.68 31.09
N ASP A 411 10.16 -3.21 31.03
CA ASP A 411 9.76 -1.87 31.49
C ASP A 411 9.23 -1.84 32.94
N LEU A 412 9.19 -2.99 33.62
CA LEU A 412 8.89 -3.02 35.05
C LEU A 412 10.12 -2.55 35.84
N PRO A 413 9.99 -1.57 36.75
CA PRO A 413 11.08 -1.20 37.64
C PRO A 413 11.49 -2.43 38.46
N PRO A 414 12.79 -2.61 38.75
CA PRO A 414 13.26 -3.78 39.48
C PRO A 414 12.47 -3.91 40.78
N SER A 415 11.78 -5.03 40.93
CA SER A 415 11.02 -5.32 42.16
C SER A 415 11.97 -5.21 43.35
N SER A 416 11.71 -4.27 44.24
CA SER A 416 12.37 -4.17 45.55
C SER A 416 12.13 -5.46 46.35
N LYS A 417 12.91 -6.49 46.07
CA LYS A 417 13.12 -7.58 47.02
C LYS A 417 14.28 -7.16 47.90
N HIS A 418 13.97 -6.47 48.99
CA HIS A 418 14.70 -6.48 50.24
C HIS A 418 13.82 -5.76 51.29
N LEU A 419 13.13 -6.55 52.10
CA LEU A 419 13.07 -6.47 53.57
C LEU A 419 12.29 -7.67 54.10
#